data_414cf929d934b48663ae414c1b468906
#
_entry.id   414cf929d934b48663ae414c1b468906
#
_cell.length_a   1.000
_cell.length_b   1.000
_cell.length_c   1.000
_cell.angle_alpha   90.00
_cell.angle_beta   90.00
_cell.angle_gamma   90.00
#
_symmetry.space_group_name_H-M   'P 1'
#
loop_
_entity.id
_entity.type
_entity.pdbx_description
1 polymer ?
#
loop_
_entity_poly.entity_id
_entity_poly.type
_entity_poly.pdbx_seq_one_letter_code
_entity_poly.pdbx_strand_id
1 'polypeptide(L)'
;GTFPAVSGGWMISKEKFWKNSSMASWWDTFKLRASFGVTGNNQISSTAAYSTLTNALYGGYAGYYANTIANKDLSWEKTYSTDIAMDFAFLKNRLQMSLDWYTKTTKDLLYQVPVVGASGFTTAWDNLGEIKNWGLEMELTSHNFVGKFKWDTSFNISYNKNKVVSLGTDDTPIYSGFNGVGDNGNTSNVLMVGHPANAFYMMHAIGVWKNQAEIDAYAQECGVSKLTFNGKNTIKPGDIKYEDVNHDGDYSYTKDRVFLGQPTPKVTFGLTNTFAWKGFDASLLITG
;
A
#
# COMPACT_ATOMS: atom_id res chain seq x y z
N GLY A 1 -20.77 15.24 7.94
CA GLY A 1 -20.32 15.36 6.54
C GLY A 1 -21.36 14.85 5.56
N THR A 2 -21.32 15.34 4.34
CA THR A 2 -22.18 14.82 3.25
C THR A 2 -21.30 14.05 2.29
N PHE A 3 -21.68 12.79 2.01
CA PHE A 3 -20.91 11.87 1.20
C PHE A 3 -21.75 11.34 0.04
N PRO A 4 -21.79 12.07 -1.10
CA PRO A 4 -22.61 11.70 -2.24
C PRO A 4 -22.05 10.49 -2.97
N ALA A 5 -22.95 9.69 -3.55
CA ALA A 5 -22.58 8.61 -4.46
C ALA A 5 -23.60 8.50 -5.57
N VAL A 6 -23.13 8.09 -6.76
CA VAL A 6 -23.95 7.82 -7.93
C VAL A 6 -23.42 6.58 -8.64
N SER A 7 -24.32 5.75 -9.14
CA SER A 7 -23.96 4.59 -9.95
C SER A 7 -24.94 4.37 -11.08
N GLY A 8 -24.46 3.75 -12.14
CA GLY A 8 -25.28 3.38 -13.28
C GLY A 8 -24.81 2.04 -13.87
N GLY A 9 -25.74 1.36 -14.53
CA GLY A 9 -25.42 0.13 -15.24
C GLY A 9 -26.26 0.00 -16.50
N TRP A 10 -25.61 -0.47 -17.55
CA TRP A 10 -26.23 -0.70 -18.86
C TRP A 10 -26.09 -2.15 -19.27
N MET A 11 -27.21 -2.83 -19.36
CA MET A 11 -27.27 -4.21 -19.81
C MET A 11 -27.35 -4.25 -21.35
N ILE A 12 -26.21 -4.14 -22.01
CA ILE A 12 -26.08 -4.08 -23.47
C ILE A 12 -26.70 -5.33 -24.14
N SER A 13 -26.51 -6.49 -23.53
CA SER A 13 -27.05 -7.76 -24.04
C SER A 13 -28.59 -7.82 -24.06
N LYS A 14 -29.30 -6.90 -23.39
CA LYS A 14 -30.77 -6.81 -23.46
C LYS A 14 -31.28 -5.88 -24.57
N GLU A 15 -30.40 -5.15 -25.23
CA GLU A 15 -30.76 -4.23 -26.29
C GLU A 15 -31.17 -4.97 -27.58
N LYS A 16 -32.04 -4.36 -28.38
CA LYS A 16 -32.55 -4.95 -29.64
C LYS A 16 -31.44 -5.21 -30.64
N PHE A 17 -30.48 -4.26 -30.77
CA PHE A 17 -29.35 -4.42 -31.67
C PHE A 17 -28.48 -5.62 -31.32
N TRP A 18 -28.30 -5.91 -30.00
CA TRP A 18 -27.55 -7.04 -29.54
C TRP A 18 -28.27 -8.35 -29.83
N LYS A 19 -29.55 -8.43 -29.44
CA LYS A 19 -30.39 -9.64 -29.66
C LYS A 19 -30.52 -10.03 -31.11
N ASN A 20 -30.44 -9.08 -32.02
CA ASN A 20 -30.50 -9.31 -33.47
C ASN A 20 -29.14 -9.62 -34.08
N SER A 21 -28.07 -9.61 -33.31
CA SER A 21 -26.71 -9.91 -33.77
C SER A 21 -26.38 -11.40 -33.64
N SER A 22 -25.44 -11.88 -34.43
CA SER A 22 -24.90 -13.23 -34.32
C SER A 22 -24.19 -13.49 -32.97
N MET A 23 -23.76 -12.44 -32.30
CA MET A 23 -23.11 -12.52 -31.00
C MET A 23 -24.05 -13.05 -29.91
N ALA A 24 -25.34 -12.76 -29.97
CA ALA A 24 -26.33 -13.17 -28.98
C ALA A 24 -26.47 -14.72 -28.86
N SER A 25 -25.97 -15.49 -29.83
CA SER A 25 -26.04 -16.94 -29.80
C SER A 25 -25.05 -17.62 -28.82
N TRP A 26 -23.95 -16.94 -28.50
CA TRP A 26 -22.88 -17.47 -27.63
C TRP A 26 -22.44 -16.52 -26.53
N TRP A 27 -22.78 -15.24 -26.64
CA TRP A 27 -22.48 -14.22 -25.64
C TRP A 27 -23.77 -13.78 -24.94
N ASP A 28 -24.04 -14.41 -23.78
CA ASP A 28 -25.32 -14.32 -23.08
C ASP A 28 -25.49 -12.98 -22.34
N THR A 29 -24.42 -12.48 -21.76
CA THR A 29 -24.45 -11.25 -20.96
C THR A 29 -23.29 -10.35 -21.31
N PHE A 30 -23.61 -9.08 -21.58
CA PHE A 30 -22.67 -7.98 -21.58
C PHE A 30 -23.30 -6.80 -20.84
N LYS A 31 -22.69 -6.42 -19.71
CA LYS A 31 -23.14 -5.31 -18.88
C LYS A 31 -21.97 -4.39 -18.58
N LEU A 32 -22.19 -3.08 -18.73
CA LEU A 32 -21.29 -2.05 -18.24
C LEU A 32 -21.80 -1.51 -16.93
N ARG A 33 -20.90 -1.23 -16.01
CA ARG A 33 -21.17 -0.58 -14.72
C ARG A 33 -20.20 0.58 -14.54
N ALA A 34 -20.69 1.68 -13.96
CA ALA A 34 -19.84 2.76 -13.50
C ALA A 34 -20.38 3.32 -12.20
N SER A 35 -19.50 3.64 -11.29
CA SER A 35 -19.86 4.29 -10.03
C SER A 35 -18.85 5.38 -9.70
N PHE A 36 -19.34 6.40 -9.01
CA PHE A 36 -18.55 7.41 -8.35
C PHE A 36 -19.13 7.65 -6.96
N GLY A 37 -18.28 7.74 -5.95
CA GLY A 37 -18.73 8.02 -4.60
C GLY A 37 -17.65 8.68 -3.76
N VAL A 38 -18.11 9.40 -2.74
CA VAL A 38 -17.25 9.96 -1.70
C VAL A 38 -17.61 9.28 -0.39
N THR A 39 -16.58 8.85 0.34
CA THR A 39 -16.73 8.30 1.69
C THR A 39 -15.88 9.11 2.65
N GLY A 40 -16.32 9.21 3.89
CA GLY A 40 -15.61 9.91 4.97
C GLY A 40 -15.13 8.92 6.03
N ASN A 41 -13.98 9.22 6.61
CA ASN A 41 -13.44 8.51 7.76
C ASN A 41 -13.05 9.52 8.84
N ASN A 42 -13.42 9.24 10.10
CA ASN A 42 -13.07 10.02 11.28
C ASN A 42 -12.63 9.11 12.44
N GLN A 43 -12.00 7.98 12.15
CA GLN A 43 -11.54 7.01 13.14
C GLN A 43 -10.33 7.53 13.93
N ILE A 44 -10.54 8.59 14.69
CA ILE A 44 -9.61 9.13 15.68
C ILE A 44 -10.35 9.33 17.00
N SER A 45 -9.61 9.55 18.08
CA SER A 45 -10.21 9.89 19.38
C SER A 45 -11.11 11.11 19.24
N SER A 46 -12.27 11.09 19.88
CA SER A 46 -13.16 12.26 19.96
C SER A 46 -12.50 13.47 20.61
N THR A 47 -11.41 13.27 21.34
CA THR A 47 -10.60 14.31 21.97
C THR A 47 -9.41 14.77 21.14
N ALA A 48 -9.18 14.19 19.95
CA ALA A 48 -8.00 14.50 19.12
C ALA A 48 -7.90 15.97 18.69
N ALA A 49 -9.05 16.64 18.54
CA ALA A 49 -9.12 18.06 18.21
C ALA A 49 -8.86 18.99 19.41
N TYR A 50 -8.77 18.46 20.63
CA TYR A 50 -8.66 19.24 21.85
C TYR A 50 -7.33 18.96 22.56
N SER A 51 -6.84 19.96 23.31
CA SER A 51 -5.77 19.73 24.27
C SER A 51 -6.31 18.98 25.48
N THR A 52 -5.72 17.83 25.78
CA THR A 52 -6.03 17.05 26.96
C THR A 52 -4.97 17.28 28.02
N LEU A 53 -5.36 17.19 29.29
CA LEU A 53 -4.45 17.30 30.42
C LEU A 53 -4.22 15.92 31.02
N THR A 54 -2.99 15.67 31.47
CA THR A 54 -2.66 14.48 32.25
C THR A 54 -2.04 14.87 33.57
N ASN A 55 -2.19 14.00 34.57
CA ASN A 55 -1.64 14.22 35.90
C ASN A 55 -0.12 14.08 35.88
N ALA A 56 0.57 14.96 36.58
CA ALA A 56 2.01 14.86 36.82
C ALA A 56 2.35 15.28 38.25
N LEU A 57 3.45 14.76 38.77
CA LEU A 57 4.04 15.20 40.02
C LEU A 57 5.19 16.18 39.73
N TYR A 58 5.14 17.36 40.30
CA TYR A 58 6.21 18.34 40.28
C TYR A 58 6.69 18.60 41.70
N GLY A 59 7.91 18.21 41.99
CA GLY A 59 8.48 18.35 43.35
C GLY A 59 7.68 17.66 44.45
N GLY A 60 6.95 16.57 44.12
CA GLY A 60 6.09 15.84 45.08
C GLY A 60 4.65 16.37 45.16
N TYR A 61 4.31 17.44 44.51
CA TYR A 61 2.96 18.00 44.45
C TYR A 61 2.23 17.55 43.18
N ALA A 62 0.93 17.27 43.31
CA ALA A 62 0.09 16.94 42.14
C ALA A 62 -0.11 18.17 41.23
N GLY A 63 0.10 17.98 39.97
CA GLY A 63 -0.09 18.97 38.93
C GLY A 63 -0.67 18.37 37.66
N TYR A 64 -0.87 19.21 36.68
CA TYR A 64 -1.37 18.82 35.34
C TYR A 64 -0.47 19.43 34.28
N TYR A 65 -0.25 18.70 33.18
CA TYR A 65 0.35 19.24 31.98
C TYR A 65 -0.46 18.85 30.75
N ALA A 66 -0.30 19.63 29.67
CA ALA A 66 -0.96 19.33 28.40
C ALA A 66 -0.33 18.08 27.78
N ASN A 67 -1.18 17.09 27.43
CA ASN A 67 -0.76 15.81 26.86
C ASN A 67 -0.86 15.81 25.32
N THR A 68 -1.72 16.65 24.75
CA THR A 68 -1.95 16.74 23.31
C THR A 68 -2.04 18.18 22.86
N ILE A 69 -1.59 18.47 21.65
CA ILE A 69 -1.80 19.75 20.99
C ILE A 69 -3.21 19.77 20.41
N ALA A 70 -3.97 20.84 20.69
CA ALA A 70 -5.26 21.05 20.07
C ALA A 70 -5.12 21.41 18.58
N ASN A 71 -5.91 20.75 17.73
CA ASN A 71 -6.11 21.17 16.35
C ASN A 71 -7.62 21.26 16.07
N LYS A 72 -8.17 22.46 16.10
CA LYS A 72 -9.61 22.71 15.90
C LYS A 72 -10.03 22.62 14.43
N ASP A 73 -9.06 22.62 13.53
CA ASP A 73 -9.29 22.57 12.08
C ASP A 73 -9.35 21.12 11.56
N LEU A 74 -9.21 20.13 12.45
CA LEU A 74 -9.35 18.73 12.09
C LEU A 74 -10.69 18.45 11.42
N SER A 75 -10.62 17.88 10.24
CA SER A 75 -11.76 17.49 9.42
C SER A 75 -11.77 16.00 9.10
N TRP A 76 -12.84 15.54 8.48
CA TRP A 76 -12.94 14.17 8.00
C TRP A 76 -11.96 13.91 6.86
N GLU A 77 -11.25 12.81 6.93
CA GLU A 77 -10.59 12.22 5.78
C GLU A 77 -11.63 11.85 4.72
N LYS A 78 -11.38 12.16 3.46
CA LYS A 78 -12.32 11.93 2.35
C LYS A 78 -11.70 11.06 1.29
N THR A 79 -12.38 9.97 0.93
CA THR A 79 -11.99 9.11 -0.18
C THR A 79 -12.95 9.28 -1.34
N TYR A 80 -12.42 9.72 -2.46
CA TYR A 80 -13.09 9.81 -3.75
C TYR A 80 -12.81 8.54 -4.53
N SER A 81 -13.86 7.79 -4.85
CA SER A 81 -13.76 6.51 -5.54
C SER A 81 -14.46 6.56 -6.88
N THR A 82 -13.81 6.09 -7.92
CA THR A 82 -14.39 5.83 -9.24
C THR A 82 -14.15 4.37 -9.58
N ASP A 83 -15.18 3.72 -10.07
CA ASP A 83 -15.16 2.32 -10.46
C ASP A 83 -15.84 2.15 -11.81
N ILE A 84 -15.22 1.41 -12.73
CA ILE A 84 -15.75 1.08 -14.04
C ILE A 84 -15.58 -0.41 -14.25
N ALA A 85 -16.68 -1.10 -14.53
CA ALA A 85 -16.68 -2.54 -14.61
C ALA A 85 -17.45 -3.08 -15.82
N MET A 86 -17.07 -4.27 -16.24
CA MET A 86 -17.68 -5.02 -17.31
C MET A 86 -17.98 -6.44 -16.87
N ASP A 87 -19.23 -6.85 -17.00
CA ASP A 87 -19.66 -8.21 -16.70
C ASP A 87 -19.98 -8.94 -18.00
N PHE A 88 -19.43 -10.13 -18.13
CA PHE A 88 -19.58 -11.00 -19.29
C PHE A 88 -20.12 -12.37 -18.88
N ALA A 89 -20.95 -12.95 -19.74
CA ALA A 89 -21.30 -14.37 -19.63
C ALA A 89 -21.39 -14.96 -21.04
N PHE A 90 -20.87 -16.17 -21.20
CA PHE A 90 -20.75 -16.88 -22.45
C PHE A 90 -21.24 -18.32 -22.32
N LEU A 91 -21.61 -18.93 -23.48
CA LEU A 91 -21.90 -20.36 -23.59
C LEU A 91 -22.99 -20.83 -22.62
N LYS A 92 -24.12 -20.12 -22.59
CA LYS A 92 -25.25 -20.36 -21.66
C LYS A 92 -24.83 -20.24 -20.20
N ASN A 93 -24.11 -19.15 -19.88
CA ASN A 93 -23.56 -18.83 -18.57
C ASN A 93 -22.54 -19.85 -18.04
N ARG A 94 -21.97 -20.68 -18.89
CA ARG A 94 -20.91 -21.63 -18.46
C ARG A 94 -19.58 -20.95 -18.19
N LEU A 95 -19.34 -19.83 -18.80
CA LEU A 95 -18.17 -18.99 -18.55
C LEU A 95 -18.67 -17.57 -18.19
N GLN A 96 -18.33 -17.13 -16.98
CA GLN A 96 -18.67 -15.81 -16.49
C GLN A 96 -17.41 -15.07 -16.11
N MET A 97 -17.33 -13.79 -16.43
CA MET A 97 -16.16 -12.96 -16.14
C MET A 97 -16.62 -11.56 -15.74
N SER A 98 -16.00 -11.00 -14.70
CA SER A 98 -16.06 -9.58 -14.36
C SER A 98 -14.66 -8.99 -14.50
N LEU A 99 -14.59 -7.79 -15.08
CA LEU A 99 -13.40 -6.97 -15.16
C LEU A 99 -13.72 -5.62 -14.53
N ASP A 100 -12.97 -5.24 -13.52
CA ASP A 100 -13.17 -4.01 -12.79
C ASP A 100 -11.89 -3.17 -12.81
N TRP A 101 -12.03 -1.90 -13.14
CA TRP A 101 -10.98 -0.88 -12.97
C TRP A 101 -11.45 0.13 -11.94
N TYR A 102 -10.62 0.41 -10.96
CA TYR A 102 -10.93 1.40 -9.95
C TYR A 102 -9.80 2.40 -9.72
N THR A 103 -10.19 3.58 -9.25
CA THR A 103 -9.25 4.54 -8.66
C THR A 103 -9.86 5.14 -7.40
N LYS A 104 -9.05 5.27 -6.34
CA LYS A 104 -9.44 5.84 -5.05
C LYS A 104 -8.39 6.88 -4.66
N THR A 105 -8.84 8.09 -4.40
CA THR A 105 -7.99 9.17 -3.92
C THR A 105 -8.47 9.58 -2.54
N THR A 106 -7.65 9.34 -1.52
CA THR A 106 -7.91 9.76 -0.15
C THR A 106 -7.17 11.05 0.12
N LYS A 107 -7.91 12.07 0.52
CA LYS A 107 -7.42 13.41 0.86
C LYS A 107 -7.65 13.70 2.33
N ASP A 108 -6.93 14.69 2.83
CA ASP A 108 -7.06 15.17 4.20
C ASP A 108 -6.81 14.02 5.19
N LEU A 109 -5.79 13.18 4.93
CA LEU A 109 -5.45 12.03 5.76
C LEU A 109 -5.25 12.45 7.22
N LEU A 110 -5.93 11.77 8.13
CA LEU A 110 -5.78 11.97 9.57
C LEU A 110 -4.50 11.27 10.04
N TYR A 111 -3.47 12.05 10.31
CA TYR A 111 -2.15 11.53 10.68
C TYR A 111 -1.56 12.26 11.89
N GLN A 112 -0.77 11.52 12.69
CA GLN A 112 0.03 12.12 13.76
C GLN A 112 1.37 12.56 13.21
N VAL A 113 1.50 13.87 12.98
CA VAL A 113 2.75 14.47 12.47
C VAL A 113 3.74 14.71 13.60
N PRO A 114 5.03 14.42 13.40
CA PRO A 114 6.08 14.82 14.34
C PRO A 114 6.11 16.35 14.49
N VAL A 115 6.25 16.82 15.73
CA VAL A 115 6.41 18.24 16.01
C VAL A 115 7.76 18.53 16.66
N VAL A 116 8.24 19.78 16.55
CA VAL A 116 9.50 20.17 17.16
C VAL A 116 9.48 19.96 18.67
N GLY A 117 10.47 19.25 19.21
CA GLY A 117 10.56 18.91 20.64
C GLY A 117 10.51 20.08 21.60
N ALA A 118 10.88 21.29 21.14
CA ALA A 118 10.74 22.53 21.91
C ALA A 118 9.28 22.87 22.28
N SER A 119 8.28 22.28 21.58
CA SER A 119 6.86 22.41 21.90
C SER A 119 6.46 21.64 23.17
N GLY A 120 7.29 20.72 23.64
CA GLY A 120 6.98 19.79 24.72
C GLY A 120 6.16 18.58 24.29
N PHE A 121 5.89 18.42 22.99
CA PHE A 121 5.13 17.33 22.40
C PHE A 121 5.98 16.57 21.38
N THR A 122 5.62 15.33 21.11
CA THR A 122 6.27 14.50 20.08
C THR A 122 5.50 14.48 18.77
N THR A 123 4.18 14.52 18.85
CA THR A 123 3.27 14.45 17.69
C THR A 123 2.04 15.35 17.91
N ALA A 124 1.41 15.73 16.80
CA ALA A 124 0.11 16.40 16.77
C ALA A 124 -0.76 15.77 15.67
N TRP A 125 -2.08 15.73 15.89
CA TRP A 125 -3.02 15.33 14.83
C TRP A 125 -3.20 16.44 13.80
N ASP A 126 -3.12 16.08 12.53
CA ASP A 126 -3.37 16.99 11.42
C ASP A 126 -4.04 16.27 10.25
N ASN A 127 -4.72 17.01 9.40
CA ASN A 127 -5.21 16.54 8.11
C ASN A 127 -4.13 16.78 7.06
N LEU A 128 -3.38 15.74 6.76
CA LEU A 128 -2.17 15.87 6.00
C LEU A 128 -2.13 14.89 4.84
N GLY A 129 -1.93 15.44 3.64
CA GLY A 129 -1.55 14.66 2.49
C GLY A 129 -2.67 14.00 1.71
N GLU A 130 -2.24 13.35 0.66
CA GLU A 130 -3.10 12.65 -0.30
C GLU A 130 -2.44 11.34 -0.72
N ILE A 131 -3.22 10.26 -0.71
CA ILE A 131 -2.81 8.95 -1.23
C ILE A 131 -3.76 8.53 -2.34
N LYS A 132 -3.19 8.07 -3.45
CA LYS A 132 -3.94 7.54 -4.58
C LYS A 132 -3.71 6.03 -4.70
N ASN A 133 -4.80 5.28 -4.83
CA ASN A 133 -4.81 3.87 -5.18
C ASN A 133 -5.52 3.70 -6.52
N TRP A 134 -5.04 2.78 -7.34
CA TRP A 134 -5.75 2.34 -8.53
C TRP A 134 -5.44 0.86 -8.79
N GLY A 135 -6.35 0.19 -9.43
CA GLY A 135 -6.17 -1.23 -9.69
C GLY A 135 -7.06 -1.77 -10.78
N LEU A 136 -6.77 -3.02 -11.11
CA LEU A 136 -7.53 -3.85 -12.02
C LEU A 136 -7.87 -5.14 -11.29
N GLU A 137 -9.11 -5.57 -11.37
CA GLU A 137 -9.58 -6.81 -10.79
C GLU A 137 -10.27 -7.64 -11.88
N MET A 138 -10.06 -8.95 -11.82
CA MET A 138 -10.74 -9.90 -12.69
C MET A 138 -11.25 -11.06 -11.86
N GLU A 139 -12.51 -11.39 -12.08
CA GLU A 139 -13.13 -12.62 -11.59
C GLU A 139 -13.55 -13.46 -12.77
N LEU A 140 -13.29 -14.76 -12.71
CA LEU A 140 -13.67 -15.74 -13.71
C LEU A 140 -14.30 -16.95 -13.03
N THR A 141 -15.49 -17.32 -13.47
CA THR A 141 -16.14 -18.57 -13.07
C THR A 141 -16.42 -19.41 -14.31
N SER A 142 -16.03 -20.66 -14.28
CA SER A 142 -16.21 -21.59 -15.38
C SER A 142 -16.80 -22.92 -14.90
N HIS A 143 -17.91 -23.33 -15.52
CA HIS A 143 -18.53 -24.64 -15.36
C HIS A 143 -17.97 -25.57 -16.43
N ASN A 144 -16.83 -26.19 -16.16
CA ASN A 144 -16.08 -26.98 -17.14
C ASN A 144 -16.84 -28.25 -17.53
N PHE A 145 -17.36 -28.98 -16.54
CA PHE A 145 -18.20 -30.14 -16.73
C PHE A 145 -19.47 -30.04 -15.90
N VAL A 146 -20.63 -30.28 -16.52
CA VAL A 146 -21.96 -30.13 -15.88
C VAL A 146 -22.78 -31.44 -15.88
N GLY A 147 -22.15 -32.56 -16.21
CA GLY A 147 -22.77 -33.87 -16.26
C GLY A 147 -22.75 -34.65 -14.93
N LYS A 148 -22.62 -35.98 -15.00
CA LYS A 148 -22.45 -36.84 -13.82
C LYS A 148 -21.17 -36.54 -13.04
N PHE A 149 -20.12 -36.18 -13.73
CA PHE A 149 -18.93 -35.53 -13.17
C PHE A 149 -19.10 -34.02 -13.36
N LYS A 150 -18.96 -33.29 -12.28
CA LYS A 150 -18.98 -31.81 -12.28
C LYS A 150 -17.60 -31.29 -11.96
N TRP A 151 -17.18 -30.29 -12.68
CA TRP A 151 -15.94 -29.54 -12.40
C TRP A 151 -16.20 -28.09 -12.64
N ASP A 152 -16.04 -27.31 -11.57
CA ASP A 152 -16.17 -25.87 -11.58
C ASP A 152 -14.82 -25.25 -11.22
N THR A 153 -14.48 -24.14 -11.89
CA THR A 153 -13.29 -23.36 -11.61
C THR A 153 -13.71 -21.93 -11.29
N SER A 154 -13.19 -21.37 -10.20
CA SER A 154 -13.28 -19.96 -9.89
C SER A 154 -11.87 -19.40 -9.78
N PHE A 155 -11.59 -18.33 -10.49
CA PHE A 155 -10.32 -17.63 -10.49
C PHE A 155 -10.55 -16.15 -10.25
N ASN A 156 -9.78 -15.55 -9.35
CA ASN A 156 -9.72 -14.11 -9.19
C ASN A 156 -8.28 -13.65 -9.19
N ILE A 157 -8.06 -12.45 -9.69
CA ILE A 157 -6.77 -11.76 -9.65
C ILE A 157 -7.02 -10.28 -9.45
N SER A 158 -6.25 -9.68 -8.57
CA SER A 158 -6.26 -8.24 -8.31
C SER A 158 -4.86 -7.68 -8.46
N TYR A 159 -4.74 -6.61 -9.22
CA TYR A 159 -3.54 -5.76 -9.29
C TYR A 159 -3.84 -4.44 -8.64
N ASN A 160 -3.07 -4.07 -7.63
CA ASN A 160 -3.20 -2.79 -6.94
C ASN A 160 -1.89 -2.02 -6.93
N LYS A 161 -1.97 -0.73 -7.19
CA LYS A 161 -0.86 0.20 -7.08
C LYS A 161 -1.28 1.40 -6.25
N ASN A 162 -0.51 1.73 -5.22
CA ASN A 162 -0.71 2.95 -4.46
C ASN A 162 0.46 3.93 -4.64
N LYS A 163 0.20 5.19 -4.37
CA LYS A 163 1.18 6.26 -4.46
C LYS A 163 0.81 7.37 -3.47
N VAL A 164 1.76 7.81 -2.69
CA VAL A 164 1.68 9.05 -1.93
C VAL A 164 1.76 10.22 -2.93
N VAL A 165 0.75 11.09 -2.94
CA VAL A 165 0.66 12.21 -3.86
C VAL A 165 1.16 13.49 -3.21
N SER A 166 0.84 13.67 -1.91
CA SER A 166 1.25 14.80 -1.10
C SER A 166 1.36 14.40 0.37
N LEU A 167 2.20 15.08 1.12
CA LEU A 167 2.37 14.93 2.57
C LEU A 167 2.17 16.28 3.30
N GLY A 168 1.45 17.19 2.69
CA GLY A 168 1.16 18.51 3.25
C GLY A 168 1.99 19.63 2.66
N THR A 169 2.31 20.66 3.45
CA THR A 169 2.88 21.91 2.94
C THR A 169 4.28 21.72 2.35
N ASP A 170 5.10 20.87 2.97
CA ASP A 170 6.53 20.74 2.64
C ASP A 170 6.87 19.39 2.00
N ASP A 171 5.91 18.49 1.88
CA ASP A 171 6.09 17.11 1.38
C ASP A 171 7.26 16.37 2.08
N THR A 172 7.56 16.75 3.32
CA THR A 172 8.65 16.16 4.11
C THR A 172 8.39 14.68 4.36
N PRO A 173 9.35 13.79 4.06
CA PRO A 173 9.18 12.37 4.28
C PRO A 173 8.92 12.02 5.74
N ILE A 174 7.97 11.12 5.99
CA ILE A 174 7.62 10.64 7.33
C ILE A 174 8.16 9.22 7.48
N TYR A 175 9.09 9.06 8.41
CA TYR A 175 9.74 7.77 8.68
C TYR A 175 9.00 7.01 9.77
N SER A 176 8.82 5.71 9.59
CA SER A 176 8.09 4.82 10.50
C SER A 176 8.63 3.39 10.41
N GLY A 177 8.05 2.48 11.21
CA GLY A 177 8.39 1.06 11.18
C GLY A 177 9.31 0.62 12.31
N PHE A 178 10.05 -0.47 12.11
CA PHE A 178 10.90 -1.04 13.16
C PHE A 178 12.03 -0.10 13.55
N ASN A 179 12.04 0.27 14.84
CA ASN A 179 13.21 0.86 15.48
C ASN A 179 14.24 -0.27 15.69
N GLY A 180 15.45 -0.10 15.17
CA GLY A 180 16.51 -1.07 15.38
C GLY A 180 17.22 -1.55 14.13
N VAL A 181 16.84 -1.06 12.95
CA VAL A 181 17.61 -1.24 11.72
C VAL A 181 18.64 -0.10 11.64
N GLY A 182 19.47 0.02 12.66
CA GLY A 182 20.51 1.03 12.79
C GLY A 182 20.38 1.94 14.00
N ASP A 183 21.47 2.62 14.34
CA ASP A 183 21.53 3.57 15.45
C ASP A 183 20.58 4.77 15.24
N ASN A 184 20.01 5.24 16.35
CA ASN A 184 19.34 6.55 16.46
C ASN A 184 18.06 6.77 15.64
N GLY A 185 17.10 5.84 15.72
CA GLY A 185 15.75 6.08 15.20
C GLY A 185 15.61 5.91 13.69
N ASN A 186 16.56 5.23 13.05
CA ASN A 186 16.41 4.82 11.66
C ASN A 186 15.34 3.75 11.54
N THR A 187 14.29 4.06 10.85
CA THR A 187 13.13 3.20 10.65
C THR A 187 13.19 2.53 9.29
N SER A 188 12.52 1.39 9.17
CA SER A 188 12.53 0.58 7.95
C SER A 188 11.61 1.10 6.85
N ASN A 189 10.64 1.94 7.20
CA ASN A 189 9.58 2.37 6.30
C ASN A 189 9.52 3.88 6.16
N VAL A 190 9.00 4.33 5.04
CA VAL A 190 8.82 5.76 4.77
C VAL A 190 7.50 6.02 4.05
N LEU A 191 6.86 7.13 4.40
CA LEU A 191 5.89 7.82 3.56
C LEU A 191 6.65 8.91 2.82
N MET A 192 6.75 8.82 1.50
CA MET A 192 7.44 9.78 0.64
C MET A 192 6.65 10.00 -0.64
N VAL A 193 6.51 11.25 -1.03
CA VAL A 193 5.81 11.61 -2.27
C VAL A 193 6.41 10.90 -3.48
N GLY A 194 5.54 10.38 -4.32
CA GLY A 194 5.94 9.63 -5.51
C GLY A 194 6.10 8.11 -5.29
N HIS A 195 6.16 7.65 -4.06
CA HIS A 195 6.38 6.25 -3.68
C HIS A 195 5.14 5.61 -3.05
N PRO A 196 5.09 4.26 -2.97
CA PRO A 196 4.04 3.57 -2.24
C PRO A 196 4.02 3.96 -0.77
N ALA A 197 2.82 3.96 -0.18
CA ALA A 197 2.69 4.18 1.26
C ALA A 197 3.41 3.06 2.04
N ASN A 198 4.12 3.45 3.09
CA ASN A 198 4.94 2.55 3.92
C ASN A 198 5.99 1.75 3.13
N ALA A 199 6.55 2.33 2.07
CA ALA A 199 7.60 1.71 1.30
C ALA A 199 8.79 1.35 2.20
N PHE A 200 9.43 0.21 1.93
CA PHE A 200 10.69 -0.16 2.57
C PHE A 200 11.80 0.74 2.04
N TYR A 201 12.43 1.50 2.94
CA TYR A 201 13.50 2.44 2.62
C TYR A 201 14.69 2.15 3.53
N MET A 202 15.57 1.30 3.07
CA MET A 202 16.66 0.72 3.84
C MET A 202 17.92 0.60 2.99
N MET A 203 19.05 0.29 3.63
CA MET A 203 20.28 -0.05 2.94
C MET A 203 20.13 -1.40 2.20
N HIS A 204 20.52 -1.42 0.94
CA HIS A 204 20.48 -2.61 0.09
C HIS A 204 21.74 -3.44 0.27
N ALA A 205 21.60 -4.63 0.82
CA ALA A 205 22.71 -5.59 0.91
C ALA A 205 22.92 -6.28 -0.43
N ILE A 206 24.07 -6.04 -1.06
CA ILE A 206 24.43 -6.57 -2.39
C ILE A 206 25.43 -7.74 -2.32
N GLY A 207 25.86 -8.11 -1.12
CA GLY A 207 26.75 -9.24 -0.91
C GLY A 207 27.51 -9.19 0.40
N VAL A 208 28.69 -9.81 0.39
CA VAL A 208 29.65 -9.84 1.51
C VAL A 208 31.04 -9.55 0.96
N TRP A 209 31.82 -8.75 1.67
CA TRP A 209 33.20 -8.47 1.34
C TRP A 209 34.05 -9.73 1.49
N LYS A 210 34.60 -10.25 0.40
CA LYS A 210 35.31 -11.55 0.38
C LYS A 210 36.71 -11.48 0.95
N ASN A 211 37.44 -10.41 0.67
CA ASN A 211 38.81 -10.23 1.07
C ASN A 211 39.20 -8.73 1.13
N GLN A 212 40.37 -8.45 1.69
CA GLN A 212 40.87 -7.09 1.83
C GLN A 212 41.16 -6.42 0.47
N ALA A 213 41.62 -7.16 -0.52
CA ALA A 213 41.94 -6.61 -1.84
C ALA A 213 40.70 -6.04 -2.55
N GLU A 214 39.51 -6.68 -2.38
CA GLU A 214 38.23 -6.15 -2.90
C GLU A 214 37.87 -4.85 -2.21
N ILE A 215 38.03 -4.77 -0.87
CA ILE A 215 37.76 -3.56 -0.07
C ILE A 215 38.69 -2.41 -0.51
N ASP A 216 39.98 -2.68 -0.63
CA ASP A 216 40.97 -1.67 -1.00
C ASP A 216 40.75 -1.14 -2.42
N ALA A 217 40.39 -2.04 -3.36
CA ALA A 217 40.05 -1.64 -4.74
C ALA A 217 38.83 -0.70 -4.79
N TYR A 218 37.79 -1.02 -4.05
CA TYR A 218 36.60 -0.15 -3.99
C TYR A 218 36.85 1.17 -3.23
N ALA A 219 37.67 1.14 -2.16
CA ALA A 219 38.11 2.35 -1.47
C ALA A 219 38.86 3.30 -2.41
N GLN A 220 39.75 2.74 -3.26
CA GLN A 220 40.46 3.51 -4.29
C GLN A 220 39.51 4.10 -5.34
N GLU A 221 38.50 3.34 -5.77
CA GLU A 221 37.45 3.81 -6.69
C GLU A 221 36.66 5.00 -6.09
N CYS A 222 36.32 4.93 -4.80
CA CYS A 222 35.67 6.02 -4.08
C CYS A 222 36.62 7.19 -3.72
N GLY A 223 37.93 7.06 -3.96
CA GLY A 223 38.91 8.09 -3.61
C GLY A 223 39.20 8.22 -2.12
N VAL A 224 38.89 7.22 -1.31
CA VAL A 224 39.10 7.21 0.14
C VAL A 224 40.23 6.25 0.55
N SER A 225 40.81 6.49 1.71
CA SER A 225 41.90 5.62 2.22
C SER A 225 41.36 4.31 2.83
N LYS A 226 40.09 4.25 3.19
CA LYS A 226 39.42 3.07 3.75
C LYS A 226 37.92 3.24 3.66
N LEU A 227 37.20 2.11 3.54
CA LEU A 227 35.74 2.09 3.65
C LEU A 227 35.32 2.10 5.11
N THR A 228 34.22 2.83 5.39
CA THR A 228 33.70 2.96 6.75
C THR A 228 32.18 2.71 6.80
N PHE A 229 31.69 2.51 8.01
CA PHE A 229 30.26 2.45 8.32
C PHE A 229 29.94 3.52 9.36
N ASN A 230 29.06 4.49 8.99
CA ASN A 230 28.72 5.66 9.77
C ASN A 230 29.94 6.49 10.21
N GLY A 231 30.98 6.60 9.36
CA GLY A 231 32.21 7.33 9.64
C GLY A 231 33.06 6.79 10.78
N LYS A 232 32.71 5.64 11.37
CA LYS A 232 33.32 5.11 12.59
C LYS A 232 33.97 3.75 12.40
N ASN A 233 33.20 2.78 11.94
CA ASN A 233 33.65 1.40 11.86
C ASN A 233 34.30 1.12 10.50
N THR A 234 35.53 0.67 10.50
CA THR A 234 36.25 0.26 9.26
C THR A 234 35.67 -1.08 8.79
N ILE A 235 35.35 -1.16 7.51
CA ILE A 235 34.85 -2.37 6.86
C ILE A 235 35.99 -3.43 6.78
N LYS A 236 35.62 -4.70 6.99
CA LYS A 236 36.51 -5.84 7.01
C LYS A 236 35.98 -6.97 6.13
N PRO A 237 36.85 -7.90 5.70
CA PRO A 237 36.38 -9.13 5.06
C PRO A 237 35.38 -9.89 5.94
N GLY A 238 34.28 -10.33 5.35
CA GLY A 238 33.14 -10.96 6.04
C GLY A 238 32.01 -10.02 6.42
N ASP A 239 32.23 -8.71 6.39
CA ASP A 239 31.15 -7.73 6.61
C ASP A 239 30.17 -7.70 5.41
N ILE A 240 28.95 -7.28 5.68
CA ILE A 240 27.93 -7.10 4.63
C ILE A 240 28.39 -5.98 3.70
N LYS A 241 28.30 -6.24 2.40
CA LYS A 241 28.50 -5.25 1.35
C LYS A 241 27.17 -4.62 1.01
N TYR A 242 27.01 -3.35 1.35
CA TYR A 242 25.84 -2.55 0.98
C TYR A 242 26.08 -1.81 -0.33
N GLU A 243 25.01 -1.37 -0.97
CA GLU A 243 25.04 -0.42 -2.07
C GLU A 243 25.45 0.96 -1.52
N ASP A 244 26.53 1.51 -2.06
CA ASP A 244 27.02 2.86 -1.77
C ASP A 244 26.40 3.80 -2.82
N VAL A 245 25.31 4.45 -2.44
CA VAL A 245 24.47 5.21 -3.38
C VAL A 245 25.15 6.48 -3.88
N ASN A 246 25.95 7.10 -3.03
CA ASN A 246 26.64 8.35 -3.33
C ASN A 246 28.13 8.18 -3.64
N HIS A 247 28.66 6.94 -3.58
CA HIS A 247 30.05 6.57 -3.85
C HIS A 247 31.04 7.34 -2.98
N ASP A 248 30.70 7.61 -1.71
CA ASP A 248 31.60 8.31 -0.77
C ASP A 248 32.48 7.36 0.06
N GLY A 249 32.26 6.05 -0.05
CA GLY A 249 32.98 5.02 0.69
C GLY A 249 32.63 4.92 2.17
N ASP A 250 31.58 5.63 2.61
CA ASP A 250 31.05 5.57 3.97
C ASP A 250 29.59 5.11 3.97
N TYR A 251 29.35 3.83 4.23
CA TYR A 251 28.01 3.28 4.31
C TYR A 251 27.23 3.89 5.47
N SER A 252 26.15 4.57 5.19
CA SER A 252 25.36 5.22 6.24
C SER A 252 23.86 5.10 6.03
N TYR A 253 23.11 4.97 7.15
CA TYR A 253 21.64 4.94 7.13
C TYR A 253 20.99 6.25 6.68
N THR A 254 21.74 7.31 6.55
CA THR A 254 21.24 8.63 6.13
C THR A 254 21.43 8.87 4.64
N LYS A 255 22.45 8.25 4.01
CA LYS A 255 22.84 8.53 2.63
C LYS A 255 22.58 7.36 1.68
N ASP A 256 22.67 6.10 2.17
CA ASP A 256 22.70 4.90 1.34
C ASP A 256 21.46 4.04 1.45
N ARG A 257 20.33 4.67 1.79
CA ARG A 257 19.05 3.99 1.75
C ARG A 257 18.41 4.08 0.38
N VAL A 258 17.79 2.99 -0.04
CA VAL A 258 17.06 2.86 -1.30
C VAL A 258 15.68 2.23 -1.06
N PHE A 259 14.80 2.39 -2.04
CA PHE A 259 13.49 1.76 -2.01
C PHE A 259 13.61 0.28 -2.39
N LEU A 260 13.38 -0.62 -1.44
CA LEU A 260 13.48 -2.07 -1.64
C LEU A 260 12.13 -2.74 -1.97
N GLY A 261 11.04 -2.01 -1.83
CA GLY A 261 9.72 -2.54 -2.11
C GLY A 261 8.63 -1.93 -1.24
N GLN A 262 7.52 -2.64 -1.12
CA GLN A 262 6.37 -2.23 -0.32
C GLN A 262 5.80 -3.44 0.43
N PRO A 263 5.18 -3.24 1.63
CA PRO A 263 4.62 -4.34 2.43
C PRO A 263 3.37 -4.96 1.80
N THR A 264 2.63 -4.19 1.00
CA THR A 264 1.41 -4.65 0.35
C THR A 264 1.74 -5.29 -0.99
N PRO A 265 1.34 -6.54 -1.25
CA PRO A 265 1.52 -7.16 -2.56
C PRO A 265 0.86 -6.34 -3.67
N LYS A 266 1.52 -6.25 -4.83
CA LYS A 266 0.95 -5.59 -6.01
C LYS A 266 -0.07 -6.47 -6.72
N VAL A 267 0.13 -7.78 -6.66
CA VAL A 267 -0.74 -8.79 -7.26
C VAL A 267 -1.15 -9.77 -6.18
N THR A 268 -2.41 -10.09 -6.15
CA THR A 268 -2.95 -11.21 -5.37
C THR A 268 -3.87 -12.02 -6.25
N PHE A 269 -3.90 -13.33 -6.08
CA PHE A 269 -4.80 -14.20 -6.84
C PHE A 269 -5.32 -15.36 -6.01
N GLY A 270 -6.46 -15.88 -6.43
CA GLY A 270 -7.04 -17.09 -5.91
C GLY A 270 -7.56 -17.97 -7.05
N LEU A 271 -7.30 -19.26 -6.98
CA LEU A 271 -7.81 -20.26 -7.89
C LEU A 271 -8.45 -21.40 -7.09
N THR A 272 -9.75 -21.58 -7.29
CA THR A 272 -10.50 -22.67 -6.67
C THR A 272 -10.99 -23.61 -7.75
N ASN A 273 -10.72 -24.91 -7.62
CA ASN A 273 -11.34 -25.96 -8.41
C ASN A 273 -12.19 -26.83 -7.51
N THR A 274 -13.43 -27.07 -7.93
CA THR A 274 -14.39 -27.92 -7.22
C THR A 274 -14.80 -29.06 -8.12
N PHE A 275 -14.74 -30.28 -7.61
CA PHE A 275 -15.08 -31.50 -8.31
C PHE A 275 -16.19 -32.24 -7.55
N ALA A 276 -17.15 -32.77 -8.27
CA ALA A 276 -18.18 -33.59 -7.66
C ALA A 276 -18.50 -34.81 -8.56
N TRP A 277 -18.54 -36.02 -7.96
CA TRP A 277 -18.81 -37.23 -8.66
C TRP A 277 -19.40 -38.31 -7.72
N LYS A 278 -20.59 -38.85 -8.07
CA LYS A 278 -21.25 -39.97 -7.36
C LYS A 278 -21.30 -39.78 -5.83
N GLY A 279 -21.61 -38.58 -5.35
CA GLY A 279 -21.72 -38.31 -3.91
C GLY A 279 -20.39 -37.98 -3.22
N PHE A 280 -19.25 -37.98 -3.94
CA PHE A 280 -17.98 -37.46 -3.50
C PHE A 280 -17.79 -36.01 -4.02
N ASP A 281 -17.27 -35.16 -3.19
CA ASP A 281 -16.86 -33.82 -3.58
C ASP A 281 -15.41 -33.52 -3.08
N ALA A 282 -14.70 -32.71 -3.84
CA ALA A 282 -13.37 -32.25 -3.50
C ALA A 282 -13.19 -30.80 -3.93
N SER A 283 -12.45 -30.03 -3.16
CA SER A 283 -12.10 -28.66 -3.50
C SER A 283 -10.61 -28.44 -3.31
N LEU A 284 -10.00 -27.74 -4.25
CA LEU A 284 -8.60 -27.31 -4.20
C LEU A 284 -8.55 -25.80 -4.34
N LEU A 285 -8.00 -25.12 -3.31
CA LEU A 285 -7.75 -23.69 -3.31
C LEU A 285 -6.26 -23.42 -3.36
N ILE A 286 -5.84 -22.55 -4.29
CA ILE A 286 -4.49 -22.02 -4.42
C ILE A 286 -4.58 -20.51 -4.32
N THR A 287 -3.75 -19.88 -3.48
CA THR A 287 -3.68 -18.43 -3.31
C THR A 287 -2.24 -17.92 -3.41
N GLY A 288 -2.05 -16.71 -3.85
CA GLY A 288 -0.76 -16.07 -3.92
C GLY A 288 -0.85 -14.55 -4.04
#